data_d38cc1d9ab46fa554821e69b0484893d
#
_entry.id   d38cc1d9ab46fa554821e69b0484893d
#
_cell.length_a   1.000
_cell.length_b   1.000
_cell.length_c   1.000
_cell.angle_alpha   90.00
_cell.angle_beta   90.00
_cell.angle_gamma   90.00
#
_symmetry.space_group_name_H-M   'P 1'
#
loop_
_entity.id
_entity.type
_entity.pdbx_description
1 polymer ?
#
loop_
_entity_poly.entity_id
_entity_poly.type
_entity_poly.pdbx_seq_one_letter_code
_entity_poly.pdbx_strand_id
1 'polypeptide(L)'
;RATGEDFYLLNKLAKIGPIIRHEGARVVLSPRLSQRVPIGTGTGVRALIDQNLEKTALFYNPETFVHLQALLAALASAETTDAIKAIASTKIQSYLTNSHCLSTFRKLEANTGRQAHFQRALLNWFDGFQQLKFIHHLRDLDLPDVTLARVLQAPWLQSSQTLDMSRDRLERIQDLA
;
A
#
# COMPACT_ATOMS: atom_id res chain seq x y z
N ARG A 1 -14.48 4.60 -16.63
CA ARG A 1 -13.87 3.46 -15.95
C ARG A 1 -14.94 2.81 -15.10
N ALA A 2 -15.16 1.52 -15.27
CA ALA A 2 -16.31 0.85 -14.64
C ALA A 2 -16.09 0.42 -13.19
N THR A 3 -14.86 0.56 -12.63
CA THR A 3 -14.55 0.08 -11.26
C THR A 3 -13.37 0.86 -10.66
N GLY A 4 -13.39 1.02 -9.33
CA GLY A 4 -12.33 1.69 -8.58
C GLY A 4 -12.43 3.21 -8.56
N GLU A 5 -13.59 3.78 -8.91
CA GLU A 5 -13.85 5.22 -8.90
C GLU A 5 -13.58 5.83 -7.53
N ASP A 6 -13.96 5.14 -6.45
CA ASP A 6 -13.74 5.58 -5.08
C ASP A 6 -12.25 5.76 -4.77
N PHE A 7 -11.43 4.77 -5.16
CA PHE A 7 -9.99 4.83 -4.99
C PHE A 7 -9.38 6.00 -5.78
N TYR A 8 -9.78 6.18 -7.03
CA TYR A 8 -9.26 7.28 -7.87
C TYR A 8 -9.67 8.64 -7.34
N LEU A 9 -10.91 8.77 -6.83
CA LEU A 9 -11.39 10.01 -6.23
C LEU A 9 -10.59 10.35 -4.97
N LEU A 10 -10.48 9.40 -4.03
CA LEU A 10 -9.75 9.59 -2.77
C LEU A 10 -8.27 9.88 -3.02
N ASN A 11 -7.64 9.21 -3.98
CA ASN A 11 -6.25 9.45 -4.36
C ASN A 11 -6.03 10.87 -4.92
N LYS A 12 -7.02 11.44 -5.63
CA LYS A 12 -6.97 12.84 -6.07
C LYS A 12 -7.20 13.81 -4.93
N LEU A 13 -8.17 13.54 -4.07
CA LEU A 13 -8.47 14.41 -2.92
C LEU A 13 -7.30 14.50 -1.95
N ALA A 14 -6.59 13.39 -1.72
CA ALA A 14 -5.40 13.35 -0.88
C ALA A 14 -4.25 14.27 -1.36
N LYS A 15 -4.24 14.65 -2.65
CA LYS A 15 -3.26 15.60 -3.21
C LYS A 15 -3.65 17.07 -2.98
N ILE A 16 -4.91 17.33 -2.66
CA ILE A 16 -5.46 18.68 -2.50
C ILE A 16 -5.44 19.08 -1.03
N GLY A 17 -5.67 18.13 -0.11
CA GLY A 17 -5.74 18.41 1.31
C GLY A 17 -5.68 17.15 2.18
N PRO A 18 -5.61 17.30 3.50
CA PRO A 18 -5.58 16.19 4.42
C PRO A 18 -6.91 15.42 4.39
N ILE A 19 -6.80 14.08 4.43
CA ILE A 19 -7.97 13.21 4.64
C ILE A 19 -8.18 13.09 6.14
N ILE A 20 -9.31 13.59 6.64
CA ILE A 20 -9.69 13.52 8.04
C ILE A 20 -10.51 12.25 8.27
N ARG A 21 -10.06 11.41 9.19
CA ARG A 21 -10.82 10.26 9.63
C ARG A 21 -11.88 10.72 10.63
N HIS A 22 -13.14 10.49 10.32
CA HIS A 22 -14.27 10.81 11.21
C HIS A 22 -14.63 9.60 12.07
N GLU A 23 -14.59 9.76 13.39
CA GLU A 23 -14.83 8.67 14.34
C GLU A 23 -16.31 8.57 14.80
N GLY A 24 -17.15 9.48 14.39
CA GLY A 24 -18.51 9.66 14.94
C GLY A 24 -19.61 8.77 14.36
N ALA A 25 -19.42 8.16 13.20
CA ALA A 25 -20.46 7.34 12.56
C ALA A 25 -19.90 5.97 12.13
N ARG A 26 -20.57 4.91 12.58
CA ARG A 26 -20.28 3.54 12.15
C ARG A 26 -21.33 3.11 11.13
N VAL A 27 -20.87 2.78 9.91
CA VAL A 27 -21.73 2.16 8.89
C VAL A 27 -21.50 0.65 8.94
N VAL A 28 -22.58 -0.10 9.18
CA VAL A 28 -22.54 -1.56 9.15
C VAL A 28 -23.00 -2.00 7.77
N LEU A 29 -22.12 -2.67 7.05
CA LEU A 29 -22.42 -3.22 5.74
C LEU A 29 -22.79 -4.71 5.88
N SER A 30 -23.92 -5.11 5.28
CA SER A 30 -24.27 -6.52 5.17
C SER A 30 -23.35 -7.20 4.14
N PRO A 31 -22.63 -8.28 4.50
CA PRO A 31 -21.85 -9.04 3.54
C PRO A 31 -22.77 -9.78 2.59
N ARG A 32 -22.82 -9.37 1.33
CA ARG A 32 -23.62 -10.03 0.31
C ARG A 32 -22.79 -10.38 -0.91
N LEU A 33 -23.08 -11.53 -1.49
CA LEU A 33 -22.54 -11.90 -2.79
C LEU A 33 -23.07 -10.93 -3.85
N SER A 34 -22.20 -10.43 -4.69
CA SER A 34 -22.54 -9.57 -5.81
C SER A 34 -21.71 -9.94 -7.02
N GLN A 35 -22.36 -10.00 -8.17
CA GLN A 35 -21.71 -10.23 -9.48
C GLN A 35 -21.69 -8.95 -10.32
N ARG A 36 -22.19 -7.82 -9.77
CA ARG A 36 -22.36 -6.57 -10.51
C ARG A 36 -21.06 -5.96 -10.98
N VAL A 37 -20.00 -6.10 -10.18
CA VAL A 37 -18.68 -5.55 -10.49
C VAL A 37 -17.59 -6.59 -10.26
N PRO A 38 -16.55 -6.63 -11.09
CA PRO A 38 -15.47 -7.62 -10.97
C PRO A 38 -14.55 -7.38 -9.76
N ILE A 39 -14.58 -6.20 -9.16
CA ILE A 39 -13.76 -5.80 -8.01
C ILE A 39 -14.68 -5.19 -6.96
N GLY A 40 -14.47 -5.49 -5.70
CA GLY A 40 -15.22 -4.92 -4.57
C GLY A 40 -15.61 -5.96 -3.53
N THR A 41 -16.40 -5.52 -2.54
CA THR A 41 -16.82 -6.34 -1.39
C THR A 41 -17.48 -7.66 -1.81
N GLY A 42 -18.34 -7.64 -2.82
CA GLY A 42 -19.04 -8.86 -3.28
C GLY A 42 -18.10 -9.92 -3.84
N THR A 43 -17.08 -9.53 -4.59
CA THR A 43 -16.05 -10.44 -5.11
C THR A 43 -15.14 -10.93 -3.99
N GLY A 44 -14.76 -10.05 -3.05
CA GLY A 44 -13.98 -10.42 -1.88
C GLY A 44 -14.71 -11.44 -1.00
N VAL A 45 -16.01 -11.20 -0.71
CA VAL A 45 -16.84 -12.14 0.08
C VAL A 45 -16.96 -13.49 -0.63
N ARG A 46 -17.13 -13.51 -1.96
CA ARG A 46 -17.15 -14.77 -2.71
C ARG A 46 -15.83 -15.51 -2.59
N ALA A 47 -14.70 -14.84 -2.80
CA ALA A 47 -13.38 -15.45 -2.67
C ALA A 47 -13.16 -16.04 -1.26
N LEU A 48 -13.68 -15.41 -0.22
CA LEU A 48 -13.63 -15.91 1.15
C LEU A 48 -14.54 -17.15 1.37
N ILE A 49 -15.70 -17.22 0.72
CA ILE A 49 -16.63 -18.36 0.83
C ILE A 49 -16.11 -19.55 0.01
N ASP A 50 -15.62 -19.31 -1.20
CA ASP A 50 -15.13 -20.34 -2.11
C ASP A 50 -13.79 -20.94 -1.66
N GLN A 51 -13.00 -20.16 -0.92
CA GLN A 51 -11.76 -20.60 -0.30
C GLN A 51 -12.07 -21.04 1.13
N ASN A 52 -11.72 -22.27 1.44
CA ASN A 52 -11.78 -22.75 2.83
C ASN A 52 -10.90 -21.84 3.70
N LEU A 53 -11.51 -20.93 4.49
CA LEU A 53 -10.88 -19.79 5.19
C LEU A 53 -9.66 -20.18 6.04
N GLU A 54 -9.64 -21.42 6.54
CA GLU A 54 -8.53 -21.94 7.35
C GLU A 54 -7.20 -22.07 6.58
N LYS A 55 -7.23 -22.08 5.24
CA LYS A 55 -6.03 -22.39 4.45
C LYS A 55 -5.54 -21.26 3.54
N THR A 56 -6.30 -20.20 3.28
CA THR A 56 -5.99 -19.35 2.11
C THR A 56 -6.22 -17.85 2.20
N ALA A 57 -6.55 -17.27 3.34
CA ALA A 57 -6.49 -15.81 3.46
C ALA A 57 -5.03 -15.37 3.40
N LEU A 58 -4.63 -14.81 2.27
CA LEU A 58 -3.28 -14.28 2.07
C LEU A 58 -3.28 -12.77 2.22
N PHE A 59 -2.23 -12.28 2.85
CA PHE A 59 -1.97 -10.89 3.14
C PHE A 59 -0.66 -10.48 2.48
N TYR A 60 -0.50 -9.21 2.17
CA TYR A 60 0.79 -8.71 1.73
C TYR A 60 1.89 -9.03 2.75
N ASN A 61 3.05 -9.45 2.25
CA ASN A 61 4.21 -9.73 3.10
C ASN A 61 4.59 -8.47 3.89
N PRO A 62 4.70 -8.55 5.23
CA PRO A 62 5.06 -7.41 6.07
C PRO A 62 6.37 -6.73 5.69
N GLU A 63 7.34 -7.45 5.15
CA GLU A 63 8.62 -6.92 4.67
C GLU A 63 8.43 -5.91 3.53
N THR A 64 7.38 -6.08 2.72
CA THR A 64 7.03 -5.13 1.66
C THR A 64 6.84 -3.71 2.20
N PHE A 65 6.23 -3.58 3.38
CA PHE A 65 6.00 -2.27 3.99
C PHE A 65 7.28 -1.65 4.56
N VAL A 66 8.25 -2.45 4.97
CA VAL A 66 9.59 -1.95 5.35
C VAL A 66 10.28 -1.31 4.15
N HIS A 67 10.24 -1.96 2.99
CA HIS A 67 10.79 -1.39 1.75
C HIS A 67 9.99 -0.17 1.28
N LEU A 68 8.66 -0.18 1.42
CA LEU A 68 7.82 0.97 1.10
C LEU A 68 8.18 2.18 1.98
N GLN A 69 8.35 1.97 3.28
CA GLN A 69 8.76 3.01 4.22
C GLN A 69 10.14 3.59 3.84
N ALA A 70 11.09 2.73 3.51
CA ALA A 70 12.42 3.15 3.09
C ALA A 70 12.38 3.99 1.80
N LEU A 71 11.58 3.58 0.81
CA LEU A 71 11.41 4.36 -0.41
C LEU A 71 10.73 5.71 -0.14
N LEU A 72 9.66 5.74 0.65
CA LEU A 72 8.98 7.00 1.02
C LEU A 72 9.92 7.96 1.76
N ALA A 73 10.72 7.46 2.71
CA ALA A 73 11.71 8.26 3.41
C ALA A 73 12.77 8.84 2.45
N ALA A 74 13.24 8.03 1.51
CA ALA A 74 14.20 8.48 0.50
C ALA A 74 13.60 9.55 -0.43
N LEU A 75 12.35 9.39 -0.87
CA LEU A 75 11.66 10.40 -1.69
C LEU A 75 11.44 11.71 -0.93
N ALA A 76 11.12 11.62 0.37
CA ALA A 76 10.88 12.78 1.23
C ALA A 76 12.16 13.58 1.52
N SER A 77 13.33 12.95 1.49
CA SER A 77 14.62 13.57 1.76
C SER A 77 15.48 13.80 0.52
N ALA A 78 15.01 13.39 -0.67
CA ALA A 78 15.79 13.45 -1.90
C ALA A 78 16.19 14.90 -2.26
N GLU A 79 17.47 15.08 -2.55
CA GLU A 79 18.00 16.32 -3.15
C GLU A 79 18.03 16.23 -4.66
N THR A 80 18.30 15.04 -5.19
CA THR A 80 18.40 14.74 -6.62
C THR A 80 17.82 13.37 -6.94
N THR A 81 17.52 13.13 -8.21
CA THR A 81 17.12 11.81 -8.71
C THR A 81 18.22 10.77 -8.51
N ASP A 82 19.49 11.15 -8.62
CA ASP A 82 20.60 10.22 -8.44
C ASP A 82 20.76 9.79 -6.97
N ALA A 83 20.42 10.63 -6.00
CA ALA A 83 20.34 10.24 -4.59
C ALA A 83 19.28 9.14 -4.35
N ILE A 84 18.14 9.20 -5.03
CA ILE A 84 17.12 8.14 -4.96
C ILE A 84 17.64 6.85 -5.59
N LYS A 85 18.34 6.95 -6.73
CA LYS A 85 18.94 5.80 -7.42
C LYS A 85 20.02 5.12 -6.59
N ALA A 86 20.69 5.84 -5.68
CA ALA A 86 21.77 5.32 -4.83
C ALA A 86 21.26 4.50 -3.62
N ILE A 87 19.96 4.31 -3.45
CA ILE A 87 19.39 3.49 -2.36
C ILE A 87 19.97 2.07 -2.43
N ALA A 88 20.50 1.57 -1.32
CA ALA A 88 21.19 0.28 -1.27
C ALA A 88 20.30 -0.96 -1.45
N SER A 89 18.97 -0.82 -1.31
CA SER A 89 18.02 -1.93 -1.44
C SER A 89 17.88 -2.39 -2.89
N THR A 90 18.29 -3.61 -3.18
CA THR A 90 18.15 -4.24 -4.50
C THR A 90 16.70 -4.35 -4.97
N LYS A 91 15.77 -4.58 -4.03
CA LYS A 91 14.33 -4.63 -4.30
C LYS A 91 13.79 -3.28 -4.76
N ILE A 92 14.17 -2.19 -4.08
CA ILE A 92 13.80 -0.83 -4.48
C ILE A 92 14.44 -0.49 -5.83
N GLN A 93 15.71 -0.83 -6.04
CA GLN A 93 16.39 -0.60 -7.33
C GLN A 93 15.73 -1.36 -8.48
N SER A 94 15.31 -2.60 -8.25
CA SER A 94 14.54 -3.38 -9.24
C SER A 94 13.26 -2.64 -9.66
N TYR A 95 12.49 -2.13 -8.69
CA TYR A 95 11.29 -1.34 -8.99
C TYR A 95 11.61 -0.06 -9.75
N LEU A 96 12.59 0.71 -9.27
CA LEU A 96 12.99 1.98 -9.91
C LEU A 96 13.40 1.79 -11.38
N THR A 97 14.05 0.69 -11.69
CA THR A 97 14.49 0.35 -13.04
C THR A 97 13.32 -0.11 -13.91
N ASN A 98 12.52 -1.06 -13.41
CA ASN A 98 11.46 -1.70 -14.20
C ASN A 98 10.22 -0.80 -14.40
N SER A 99 9.93 0.10 -13.47
CA SER A 99 8.78 1.02 -13.56
C SER A 99 9.05 2.26 -14.39
N HIS A 100 10.27 2.46 -14.89
CA HIS A 100 10.69 3.67 -15.62
C HIS A 100 10.46 4.99 -14.85
N CYS A 101 10.25 4.93 -13.52
CA CYS A 101 9.94 6.12 -12.73
C CYS A 101 11.11 7.13 -12.66
N LEU A 102 12.35 6.67 -12.79
CA LEU A 102 13.53 7.55 -12.79
C LEU A 102 13.48 8.62 -13.89
N SER A 103 12.93 8.30 -15.07
CA SER A 103 12.74 9.28 -16.14
C SER A 103 11.74 10.38 -15.76
N THR A 104 10.70 10.01 -15.02
CA THR A 104 9.72 10.94 -14.46
C THR A 104 10.35 11.80 -13.36
N PHE A 105 11.14 11.20 -12.47
CA PHE A 105 11.83 11.92 -11.39
C PHE A 105 12.79 12.98 -11.94
N ARG A 106 13.57 12.67 -12.98
CA ARG A 106 14.43 13.66 -13.67
C ARG A 106 13.64 14.82 -14.28
N LYS A 107 12.45 14.56 -14.85
CA LYS A 107 11.58 15.62 -15.34
C LYS A 107 11.04 16.49 -14.20
N LEU A 108 10.67 15.88 -13.08
CA LEU A 108 10.23 16.63 -11.89
C LEU A 108 11.37 17.48 -11.34
N GLU A 109 12.58 16.94 -11.23
CA GLU A 109 13.78 17.64 -10.79
C GLU A 109 14.07 18.86 -11.68
N ALA A 110 14.08 18.69 -12.99
CA ALA A 110 14.32 19.77 -13.96
C ALA A 110 13.26 20.88 -13.89
N ASN A 111 12.02 20.56 -13.54
CA ASN A 111 10.91 21.51 -13.49
C ASN A 111 10.72 22.17 -12.13
N THR A 112 11.46 21.76 -11.10
CA THR A 112 11.31 22.26 -9.74
C THR A 112 12.59 23.00 -9.32
N GLY A 113 12.58 24.32 -9.32
CA GLY A 113 13.75 25.13 -8.97
C GLY A 113 14.15 25.11 -7.48
N ARG A 114 13.41 24.40 -6.61
CA ARG A 114 13.66 24.32 -5.15
C ARG A 114 13.50 22.88 -4.67
N GLN A 115 14.40 22.43 -3.80
CA GLN A 115 14.40 21.07 -3.23
C GLN A 115 13.05 20.69 -2.59
N ALA A 116 12.47 21.55 -1.77
CA ALA A 116 11.18 21.27 -1.13
C ALA A 116 10.03 21.07 -2.15
N HIS A 117 10.08 21.76 -3.29
CA HIS A 117 9.10 21.56 -4.36
C HIS A 117 9.34 20.24 -5.09
N PHE A 118 10.59 19.84 -5.30
CA PHE A 118 10.95 18.55 -5.89
C PHE A 118 10.47 17.40 -5.00
N GLN A 119 10.77 17.41 -3.70
CA GLN A 119 10.31 16.41 -2.75
C GLN A 119 8.79 16.28 -2.72
N ARG A 120 8.07 17.41 -2.70
CA ARG A 120 6.60 17.41 -2.78
C ARG A 120 6.09 16.82 -4.09
N ALA A 121 6.72 17.15 -5.20
CA ALA A 121 6.36 16.62 -6.51
C ALA A 121 6.60 15.11 -6.60
N LEU A 122 7.70 14.59 -6.01
CA LEU A 122 7.98 13.16 -5.90
C LEU A 122 6.90 12.43 -5.11
N LEU A 123 6.56 12.93 -3.91
CA LEU A 123 5.55 12.32 -3.05
C LEU A 123 4.15 12.39 -3.67
N ASN A 124 3.81 13.48 -4.37
CA ASN A 124 2.56 13.59 -5.12
C ASN A 124 2.49 12.62 -6.31
N TRP A 125 3.61 12.35 -6.95
CA TRP A 125 3.68 11.35 -8.02
C TRP A 125 3.63 9.94 -7.48
N PHE A 126 4.35 9.66 -6.37
CA PHE A 126 4.34 8.36 -5.70
C PHE A 126 3.13 8.23 -4.78
N ASP A 127 1.95 8.44 -5.36
CA ASP A 127 0.64 8.38 -4.72
C ASP A 127 0.20 6.95 -4.41
N GLY A 128 -0.97 6.78 -3.80
CA GLY A 128 -1.49 5.47 -3.42
C GLY A 128 -1.54 4.46 -4.57
N PHE A 129 -1.71 4.91 -5.81
CA PHE A 129 -1.69 4.01 -6.97
C PHE A 129 -0.26 3.52 -7.30
N GLN A 130 0.73 4.39 -7.20
CA GLN A 130 2.13 4.01 -7.40
C GLN A 130 2.64 3.13 -6.24
N GLN A 131 2.20 3.42 -5.01
CA GLN A 131 2.49 2.58 -3.86
C GLN A 131 1.93 1.17 -4.04
N LEU A 132 0.70 1.04 -4.52
CA LEU A 132 0.11 -0.27 -4.81
C LEU A 132 0.90 -1.02 -5.91
N LYS A 133 1.34 -0.34 -6.95
CA LYS A 133 2.21 -0.93 -7.98
C LYS A 133 3.55 -1.40 -7.41
N PHE A 134 4.13 -0.62 -6.49
CA PHE A 134 5.36 -1.02 -5.81
C PHE A 134 5.16 -2.29 -4.98
N ILE A 135 4.07 -2.36 -4.19
CA ILE A 135 3.72 -3.53 -3.39
C ILE A 135 3.56 -4.76 -4.29
N HIS A 136 2.83 -4.65 -5.40
CA HIS A 136 2.65 -5.75 -6.35
C HIS A 136 3.96 -6.15 -7.02
N HIS A 137 4.82 -5.18 -7.37
CA HIS A 137 6.14 -5.50 -7.93
C HIS A 137 6.98 -6.34 -6.96
N LEU A 138 7.00 -5.99 -5.67
CA LEU A 138 7.74 -6.75 -4.66
C LEU A 138 7.13 -8.13 -4.41
N ARG A 139 5.79 -8.25 -4.42
CA ARG A 139 5.10 -9.52 -4.33
C ARG A 139 5.51 -10.46 -5.46
N ASP A 140 5.54 -9.94 -6.67
CA ASP A 140 5.83 -10.72 -7.88
C ASP A 140 7.34 -11.00 -8.03
N LEU A 141 8.20 -10.22 -7.36
CA LEU A 141 9.65 -10.41 -7.36
C LEU A 141 10.07 -11.56 -6.44
N ASP A 142 9.85 -11.42 -5.12
CA ASP A 142 10.31 -12.40 -4.11
C ASP A 142 9.64 -12.26 -2.73
N LEU A 143 8.62 -11.39 -2.59
CA LEU A 143 7.85 -11.21 -1.36
C LEU A 143 6.38 -11.62 -1.56
N PRO A 144 6.10 -12.89 -1.84
CA PRO A 144 4.74 -13.36 -2.08
C PRO A 144 3.85 -13.10 -0.88
N ASP A 145 2.54 -13.08 -1.13
CA ASP A 145 1.53 -12.97 -0.07
C ASP A 145 1.68 -14.10 0.95
N VAL A 146 1.41 -13.79 2.20
CA VAL A 146 1.66 -14.68 3.35
C VAL A 146 0.41 -14.89 4.18
N THR A 147 0.42 -15.93 5.03
CA THR A 147 -0.68 -16.22 5.96
C THR A 147 -0.75 -15.18 7.09
N LEU A 148 -1.93 -15.07 7.73
CA LEU A 148 -2.12 -14.21 8.91
C LEU A 148 -1.10 -14.49 10.02
N ALA A 149 -0.81 -15.77 10.29
CA ALA A 149 0.16 -16.18 11.30
C ALA A 149 1.56 -15.55 11.03
N ARG A 150 1.96 -15.47 9.75
CA ARG A 150 3.22 -14.84 9.36
C ARG A 150 3.16 -13.32 9.53
N VAL A 151 2.03 -12.70 9.21
CA VAL A 151 1.83 -11.24 9.42
C VAL A 151 1.98 -10.89 10.91
N LEU A 152 1.36 -11.66 11.80
CA LEU A 152 1.41 -11.43 13.25
C LEU A 152 2.81 -11.58 13.86
N GLN A 153 3.72 -12.26 13.16
CA GLN A 153 5.14 -12.38 13.55
C GLN A 153 6.00 -11.17 13.16
N ALA A 154 5.47 -10.21 12.43
CA ALA A 154 6.25 -9.05 11.99
C ALA A 154 6.74 -8.22 13.20
N PRO A 155 8.05 -7.92 13.32
CA PRO A 155 8.61 -7.26 14.51
C PRO A 155 7.95 -5.89 14.81
N TRP A 156 7.62 -5.13 13.78
CA TRP A 156 6.98 -3.83 13.92
C TRP A 156 5.51 -3.92 14.37
N LEU A 157 4.85 -5.06 14.18
CA LEU A 157 3.53 -5.35 14.73
C LEU A 157 3.61 -5.69 16.22
N GLN A 158 4.72 -6.24 16.69
CA GLN A 158 4.90 -6.64 18.08
C GLN A 158 5.28 -5.47 19.00
N SER A 159 5.82 -4.38 18.43
CA SER A 159 6.36 -3.25 19.18
C SER A 159 5.41 -2.08 19.40
N SER A 160 4.19 -2.10 18.88
CA SER A 160 3.28 -0.96 18.86
C SER A 160 2.06 -1.16 19.74
N GLN A 161 1.93 -0.35 20.81
CA GLN A 161 0.75 -0.33 21.70
C GLN A 161 -0.57 -0.03 20.98
N THR A 162 -0.53 0.67 19.85
CA THR A 162 -1.70 0.94 19.00
C THR A 162 -2.22 -0.32 18.30
N LEU A 163 -1.44 -1.38 18.28
CA LEU A 163 -1.73 -2.64 17.63
C LEU A 163 -2.36 -3.71 18.53
N ASP A 164 -2.40 -3.51 19.84
CA ASP A 164 -3.17 -4.41 20.72
C ASP A 164 -4.63 -4.48 20.29
N MET A 165 -5.25 -3.33 20.00
CA MET A 165 -6.62 -3.30 19.45
C MET A 165 -6.74 -3.93 18.06
N SER A 166 -5.71 -3.87 17.23
CA SER A 166 -5.72 -4.47 15.88
C SER A 166 -5.41 -5.96 15.93
N ARG A 167 -4.55 -6.38 16.84
CA ARG A 167 -4.23 -7.77 17.12
C ARG A 167 -5.45 -8.51 17.67
N ASP A 168 -6.12 -7.96 18.69
CA ASP A 168 -7.38 -8.49 19.23
C ASP A 168 -8.46 -8.65 18.15
N ARG A 169 -8.52 -7.71 17.20
CA ARG A 169 -9.47 -7.79 16.06
C ARG A 169 -9.10 -8.89 15.07
N LEU A 170 -7.81 -9.07 14.79
CA LEU A 170 -7.33 -10.11 13.88
C LEU A 170 -7.44 -11.50 14.53
N GLU A 171 -7.16 -11.62 15.81
CA GLU A 171 -7.36 -12.86 16.57
C GLU A 171 -8.85 -13.25 16.62
N ARG A 172 -9.77 -12.30 16.83
CA ARG A 172 -11.23 -12.55 16.72
C ARG A 172 -11.70 -12.99 15.33
N ILE A 173 -11.02 -12.57 14.26
CA ILE A 173 -11.31 -13.06 12.90
C ILE A 173 -10.86 -14.51 12.76
N GLN A 174 -9.78 -14.90 13.42
CA GLN A 174 -9.27 -16.26 13.45
C GLN A 174 -10.19 -17.22 14.25
N ASP A 175 -10.83 -16.71 15.32
CA ASP A 175 -11.79 -17.47 16.13
C ASP A 175 -13.18 -17.62 15.46
N LEU A 176 -13.46 -16.86 14.41
CA LEU A 176 -14.71 -16.91 13.64
C LEU A 176 -14.58 -17.77 12.37
N ALA A 177 -13.40 -18.29 12.06
CA ALA A 177 -13.12 -19.14 10.90
C ALA A 177 -13.07 -20.62 11.30
#